data_b54dc288ee2489ab8b877b16ef173a8a
#
_entry.id   b54dc288ee2489ab8b877b16ef173a8a
#
_cell.length_a   1.000
_cell.length_b   1.000
_cell.length_c   1.000
_cell.angle_alpha   90.00
_cell.angle_beta   90.00
_cell.angle_gamma   90.00
#
_symmetry.space_group_name_H-M   'P 1'
#
loop_
_entity.id
_entity.type
_entity.pdbx_description
1 polymer ?
#
loop_
_entity_poly.entity_id
_entity_poly.type
_entity_poly.pdbx_seq_one_letter_code
_entity_poly.pdbx_strand_id
1 'polypeptide(L)'
;MELELADKVVLITGASGGLGRELALAFGRHQACVVVHYRRHKQAAEVVAQSVEAVGGEAVTLSADLADRASVEAMVTDIKKEWGGVDVLVNSASAFEGGVPLDAMTSAQWSRMIDVMLSGVFHVTHLCAPYMRVQKWGRIVNIASRSGLTGTARQAHYSAAKAGVIGLTRALAKELGPDGVLVNAVAPTTILTPAMRETMTTEAQERMAKSIPVGRIATPDDVSRVVLFLGSGWNTFVNGEVITVGGGVQT
;
A
#
# COMPACT_ATOMS: atom_id res chain seq x y z
N MET A 1 -21.06 -2.53 13.28
CA MET A 1 -20.26 -1.34 13.67
C MET A 1 -19.61 -0.85 12.40
N GLU A 2 -19.99 0.33 11.94
CA GLU A 2 -19.57 0.88 10.63
C GLU A 2 -18.19 1.51 10.72
N LEU A 3 -17.30 1.24 9.77
CA LEU A 3 -15.92 1.75 9.73
C LEU A 3 -15.83 3.23 9.30
N GLU A 4 -16.95 3.89 9.04
CA GLU A 4 -17.03 5.28 8.56
C GLU A 4 -16.25 5.49 7.23
N LEU A 5 -16.41 4.53 6.32
CA LEU A 5 -15.75 4.53 5.01
C LEU A 5 -16.72 4.76 3.85
N ALA A 6 -18.03 4.77 4.10
CA ALA A 6 -19.03 5.06 3.07
C ALA A 6 -18.74 6.45 2.46
N ASP A 7 -18.78 6.52 1.14
CA ASP A 7 -18.51 7.73 0.33
C ASP A 7 -17.08 8.31 0.47
N LYS A 8 -16.17 7.68 1.22
CA LYS A 8 -14.77 8.11 1.31
C LYS A 8 -14.01 7.78 0.03
N VAL A 9 -13.27 8.76 -0.47
CA VAL A 9 -12.40 8.59 -1.64
C VAL A 9 -11.09 7.92 -1.21
N VAL A 10 -10.88 6.69 -1.66
CA VAL A 10 -9.74 5.85 -1.28
C VAL A 10 -8.82 5.61 -2.48
N LEU A 11 -7.67 6.26 -2.51
CA LEU A 11 -6.65 5.99 -3.52
C LEU A 11 -5.74 4.84 -3.10
N ILE A 12 -5.71 3.77 -3.90
CA ILE A 12 -4.83 2.62 -3.65
C ILE A 12 -3.83 2.51 -4.78
N THR A 13 -2.56 2.81 -4.50
CA THR A 13 -1.51 2.68 -5.52
C THR A 13 -1.17 1.21 -5.76
N GLY A 14 -1.03 0.79 -7.03
CA GLY A 14 -0.76 -0.60 -7.38
C GLY A 14 -1.94 -1.55 -7.13
N ALA A 15 -3.16 -1.05 -7.24
CA ALA A 15 -4.38 -1.80 -6.95
C ALA A 15 -4.70 -2.89 -7.98
N SER A 16 -4.08 -2.89 -9.16
CA SER A 16 -4.36 -3.84 -10.25
C SER A 16 -3.96 -5.29 -9.96
N GLY A 17 -3.28 -5.60 -8.85
CA GLY A 17 -2.91 -6.98 -8.56
C GLY A 17 -2.45 -7.23 -7.14
N GLY A 18 -2.24 -8.51 -6.82
CA GLY A 18 -1.68 -8.96 -5.55
C GLY A 18 -2.45 -8.46 -4.32
N LEU A 19 -1.72 -7.83 -3.41
CA LEU A 19 -2.29 -7.20 -2.21
C LEU A 19 -3.23 -6.05 -2.55
N GLY A 20 -2.88 -5.21 -3.55
CA GLY A 20 -3.66 -4.02 -3.89
C GLY A 20 -5.09 -4.33 -4.31
N ARG A 21 -5.30 -5.46 -5.02
CA ARG A 21 -6.65 -5.95 -5.35
C ARG A 21 -7.48 -6.25 -4.11
N GLU A 22 -6.91 -6.98 -3.14
CA GLU A 22 -7.63 -7.30 -1.91
C GLU A 22 -7.94 -6.05 -1.08
N LEU A 23 -7.01 -5.11 -1.04
CA LEU A 23 -7.24 -3.81 -0.41
C LEU A 23 -8.41 -3.08 -1.08
N ALA A 24 -8.46 -3.03 -2.41
CA ALA A 24 -9.55 -2.39 -3.14
C ALA A 24 -10.91 -3.03 -2.80
N LEU A 25 -10.99 -4.36 -2.83
CA LEU A 25 -12.21 -5.09 -2.45
C LEU A 25 -12.59 -4.86 -0.99
N ALA A 26 -11.60 -4.82 -0.10
CA ALA A 26 -11.86 -4.60 1.33
C ALA A 26 -12.52 -3.22 1.58
N PHE A 27 -12.01 -2.15 0.97
CA PHE A 27 -12.63 -0.83 1.06
C PHE A 27 -13.99 -0.78 0.34
N GLY A 28 -14.13 -1.42 -0.84
CA GLY A 28 -15.39 -1.47 -1.57
C GLY A 28 -16.53 -2.12 -0.79
N ARG A 29 -16.27 -3.17 -0.01
CA ARG A 29 -17.27 -3.80 0.90
C ARG A 29 -17.83 -2.83 1.95
N HIS A 30 -17.16 -1.71 2.18
CA HIS A 30 -17.58 -0.64 3.09
C HIS A 30 -18.06 0.61 2.34
N GLN A 31 -18.52 0.44 1.08
CA GLN A 31 -19.13 1.49 0.27
C GLN A 31 -18.20 2.69 0.01
N ALA A 32 -16.90 2.46 -0.02
CA ALA A 32 -15.94 3.48 -0.38
C ALA A 32 -15.91 3.71 -1.90
N CYS A 33 -15.51 4.92 -2.30
CA CYS A 33 -15.18 5.31 -3.67
C CYS A 33 -13.70 4.97 -3.93
N VAL A 34 -13.40 3.87 -4.60
CA VAL A 34 -12.04 3.34 -4.73
C VAL A 34 -11.40 3.77 -6.05
N VAL A 35 -10.30 4.53 -5.95
CA VAL A 35 -9.43 4.82 -7.10
C VAL A 35 -8.41 3.69 -7.25
N VAL A 36 -8.64 2.84 -8.25
CA VAL A 36 -7.81 1.69 -8.60
C VAL A 36 -6.65 2.17 -9.47
N HIS A 37 -5.53 2.52 -8.86
CA HIS A 37 -4.36 2.96 -9.61
C HIS A 37 -3.60 1.79 -10.21
N TYR A 38 -3.17 1.95 -11.47
CA TYR A 38 -2.30 1.05 -12.20
C TYR A 38 -1.22 1.83 -12.98
N ARG A 39 -0.15 1.14 -13.45
CA ARG A 39 0.85 1.73 -14.34
C ARG A 39 0.69 1.27 -15.78
N ARG A 40 0.60 -0.03 -16.01
CA ARG A 40 0.56 -0.65 -17.36
C ARG A 40 -0.60 -1.61 -17.57
N HIS A 41 -1.12 -2.22 -16.53
CA HIS A 41 -2.10 -3.31 -16.63
C HIS A 41 -3.53 -2.78 -16.52
N LYS A 42 -3.99 -2.04 -17.54
CA LYS A 42 -5.32 -1.42 -17.56
C LYS A 42 -6.45 -2.46 -17.38
N GLN A 43 -6.42 -3.53 -18.15
CA GLN A 43 -7.45 -4.58 -18.07
C GLN A 43 -7.54 -5.21 -16.68
N ALA A 44 -6.40 -5.47 -16.05
CA ALA A 44 -6.40 -6.00 -14.67
C ALA A 44 -6.99 -4.98 -13.67
N ALA A 45 -6.74 -3.70 -13.86
CA ALA A 45 -7.34 -2.65 -13.03
C ALA A 45 -8.86 -2.56 -13.24
N GLU A 46 -9.34 -2.66 -14.49
CA GLU A 46 -10.78 -2.67 -14.83
C GLU A 46 -11.49 -3.88 -14.19
N VAL A 47 -10.88 -5.07 -14.20
CA VAL A 47 -11.42 -6.25 -13.49
C VAL A 47 -11.51 -6.01 -11.98
N VAL A 48 -10.52 -5.33 -11.41
CA VAL A 48 -10.58 -4.97 -9.97
C VAL A 48 -11.69 -3.97 -9.70
N ALA A 49 -11.84 -2.94 -10.53
CA ALA A 49 -12.90 -1.94 -10.40
C ALA A 49 -14.29 -2.60 -10.45
N GLN A 50 -14.55 -3.44 -11.45
CA GLN A 50 -15.81 -4.23 -11.53
C GLN A 50 -16.03 -5.11 -10.29
N SER A 51 -14.95 -5.68 -9.74
CA SER A 51 -15.05 -6.49 -8.52
C SER A 51 -15.38 -5.64 -7.29
N VAL A 52 -14.92 -4.40 -7.22
CA VAL A 52 -15.26 -3.43 -6.17
C VAL A 52 -16.74 -3.04 -6.27
N GLU A 53 -17.24 -2.76 -7.47
CA GLU A 53 -18.64 -2.45 -7.73
C GLU A 53 -19.57 -3.62 -7.35
N ALA A 54 -19.15 -4.85 -7.68
CA ALA A 54 -19.90 -6.05 -7.34
C ALA A 54 -20.06 -6.31 -5.83
N VAL A 55 -19.20 -5.72 -5.00
CA VAL A 55 -19.30 -5.83 -3.53
C VAL A 55 -19.94 -4.59 -2.87
N GLY A 56 -20.45 -3.63 -3.66
CA GLY A 56 -21.23 -2.48 -3.21
C GLY A 56 -20.43 -1.18 -3.05
N GLY A 57 -19.18 -1.12 -3.48
CA GLY A 57 -18.41 0.11 -3.58
C GLY A 57 -18.57 0.82 -4.93
N GLU A 58 -18.02 2.00 -5.07
CA GLU A 58 -17.79 2.66 -6.36
C GLU A 58 -16.32 2.50 -6.75
N ALA A 59 -16.01 2.47 -8.06
CA ALA A 59 -14.62 2.35 -8.48
C ALA A 59 -14.33 3.07 -9.80
N VAL A 60 -13.12 3.60 -9.89
CA VAL A 60 -12.56 4.15 -11.11
C VAL A 60 -11.12 3.69 -11.28
N THR A 61 -10.67 3.57 -12.52
CA THR A 61 -9.28 3.21 -12.82
C THR A 61 -8.51 4.43 -13.30
N LEU A 62 -7.36 4.72 -12.69
CA LEU A 62 -6.46 5.79 -13.13
C LEU A 62 -5.03 5.27 -13.27
N SER A 63 -4.33 5.75 -14.30
CA SER A 63 -2.95 5.36 -14.56
C SER A 63 -1.95 6.44 -14.16
N ALA A 64 -0.83 6.05 -13.56
CA ALA A 64 0.34 6.91 -13.38
C ALA A 64 1.63 6.08 -13.29
N ASP A 65 2.77 6.60 -13.72
CA ASP A 65 4.08 6.10 -13.27
C ASP A 65 4.50 6.87 -12.03
N LEU A 66 4.56 6.19 -10.89
CA LEU A 66 4.87 6.82 -9.60
C LEU A 66 6.30 7.36 -9.51
N ALA A 67 7.19 6.91 -10.39
CA ALA A 67 8.53 7.47 -10.52
C ALA A 67 8.53 8.84 -11.25
N ASP A 68 7.46 9.15 -11.97
CA ASP A 68 7.27 10.43 -12.68
C ASP A 68 6.29 11.32 -11.92
N ARG A 69 6.81 12.39 -11.33
CA ARG A 69 6.01 13.35 -10.58
C ARG A 69 4.88 13.97 -11.42
N ALA A 70 5.14 14.30 -12.69
CA ALA A 70 4.13 14.92 -13.55
C ALA A 70 2.97 13.96 -13.83
N SER A 71 3.27 12.66 -14.00
CA SER A 71 2.26 11.61 -14.15
C SER A 71 1.40 11.48 -12.89
N VAL A 72 1.99 11.53 -11.69
CA VAL A 72 1.26 11.50 -10.41
C VAL A 72 0.40 12.75 -10.24
N GLU A 73 0.91 13.93 -10.60
CA GLU A 73 0.19 15.20 -10.53
C GLU A 73 -1.05 15.22 -11.41
N ALA A 74 -0.95 14.69 -12.63
CA ALA A 74 -2.09 14.54 -13.52
C ALA A 74 -3.18 13.63 -12.90
N MET A 75 -2.79 12.45 -12.38
CA MET A 75 -3.71 11.53 -11.72
C MET A 75 -4.41 12.18 -10.51
N VAL A 76 -3.68 12.85 -9.63
CA VAL A 76 -4.27 13.48 -8.44
C VAL A 76 -5.16 14.68 -8.83
N THR A 77 -4.82 15.38 -9.91
CA THR A 77 -5.66 16.47 -10.47
C THR A 77 -7.00 15.91 -10.96
N ASP A 78 -7.00 14.78 -11.66
CA ASP A 78 -8.24 14.13 -12.10
C ASP A 78 -9.11 13.70 -10.90
N ILE A 79 -8.50 13.09 -9.88
CA ILE A 79 -9.21 12.73 -8.63
C ILE A 79 -9.83 13.97 -7.99
N LYS A 80 -9.05 15.07 -7.88
CA LYS A 80 -9.51 16.31 -7.26
C LYS A 80 -10.67 16.94 -8.04
N LYS A 81 -10.65 16.86 -9.35
CA LYS A 81 -11.71 17.40 -10.21
C LYS A 81 -13.01 16.62 -10.06
N GLU A 82 -12.94 15.28 -9.93
CA GLU A 82 -14.11 14.42 -9.89
C GLU A 82 -14.71 14.27 -8.49
N TRP A 83 -13.87 14.14 -7.47
CA TRP A 83 -14.29 13.84 -6.09
C TRP A 83 -13.80 14.85 -5.04
N GLY A 84 -13.22 15.97 -5.44
CA GLY A 84 -12.69 16.99 -4.53
C GLY A 84 -11.32 16.68 -3.93
N GLY A 85 -10.94 15.40 -3.80
CA GLY A 85 -9.65 14.96 -3.29
C GLY A 85 -9.64 13.54 -2.77
N VAL A 86 -8.62 13.18 -2.00
CA VAL A 86 -8.40 11.84 -1.44
C VAL A 86 -8.57 11.90 0.07
N ASP A 87 -9.48 11.10 0.62
CA ASP A 87 -9.68 10.97 2.07
C ASP A 87 -8.71 9.94 2.67
N VAL A 88 -8.55 8.81 1.98
CA VAL A 88 -7.68 7.71 2.42
C VAL A 88 -6.68 7.38 1.32
N LEU A 89 -5.39 7.43 1.64
CA LEU A 89 -4.32 7.04 0.74
C LEU A 89 -3.68 5.74 1.22
N VAL A 90 -3.69 4.71 0.37
CA VAL A 90 -2.95 3.46 0.59
C VAL A 90 -1.82 3.34 -0.41
N ASN A 91 -0.59 3.57 0.03
CA ASN A 91 0.61 3.41 -0.77
C ASN A 91 1.03 1.94 -0.81
N SER A 92 0.54 1.19 -1.82
CA SER A 92 0.77 -0.26 -1.96
C SER A 92 1.55 -0.67 -3.22
N ALA A 93 1.87 0.26 -4.11
CA ALA A 93 2.62 -0.05 -5.32
C ALA A 93 4.00 -0.67 -5.04
N SER A 94 4.41 -1.61 -5.89
CA SER A 94 5.70 -2.29 -5.81
C SER A 94 6.40 -2.34 -7.17
N ALA A 95 7.73 -2.22 -7.14
CA ALA A 95 8.62 -2.45 -8.27
C ALA A 95 9.57 -3.62 -8.00
N PHE A 96 9.28 -4.46 -7.01
CA PHE A 96 10.15 -5.58 -6.64
C PHE A 96 10.09 -6.71 -7.67
N GLU A 97 11.22 -7.00 -8.30
CA GLU A 97 11.38 -8.01 -9.36
C GLU A 97 12.23 -9.21 -8.89
N GLY A 98 12.62 -9.25 -7.62
CA GLY A 98 13.39 -10.34 -7.05
C GLY A 98 14.66 -9.88 -6.33
N GLY A 99 15.36 -10.82 -5.71
CA GLY A 99 16.61 -10.56 -5.00
C GLY A 99 17.82 -10.55 -5.93
N VAL A 100 18.68 -9.52 -5.81
CA VAL A 100 19.91 -9.33 -6.59
C VAL A 100 21.10 -9.24 -5.63
N PRO A 101 22.20 -10.01 -5.81
CA PRO A 101 23.43 -9.85 -5.04
C PRO A 101 23.98 -8.42 -5.17
N LEU A 102 24.68 -7.94 -4.15
CA LEU A 102 25.17 -6.56 -4.11
C LEU A 102 26.10 -6.23 -5.28
N ASP A 103 26.98 -7.15 -5.63
CA ASP A 103 27.96 -7.04 -6.71
C ASP A 103 27.34 -7.13 -8.11
N ALA A 104 26.15 -7.70 -8.23
CA ALA A 104 25.38 -7.77 -9.48
C ALA A 104 24.29 -6.70 -9.60
N MET A 105 24.06 -5.91 -8.55
CA MET A 105 23.03 -4.87 -8.54
C MET A 105 23.45 -3.67 -9.37
N THR A 106 22.70 -3.38 -10.41
CA THR A 106 22.96 -2.19 -11.24
C THR A 106 22.39 -0.92 -10.60
N SER A 107 22.98 0.24 -10.92
CA SER A 107 22.44 1.55 -10.51
C SER A 107 21.00 1.76 -11.00
N ALA A 108 20.66 1.25 -12.18
CA ALA A 108 19.29 1.34 -12.72
C ALA A 108 18.28 0.54 -11.88
N GLN A 109 18.62 -0.66 -11.42
CA GLN A 109 17.77 -1.46 -10.53
C GLN A 109 17.62 -0.76 -9.17
N TRP A 110 18.69 -0.23 -8.63
CA TRP A 110 18.65 0.56 -7.40
C TRP A 110 17.72 1.77 -7.56
N SER A 111 17.99 2.65 -8.54
CA SER A 111 17.20 3.87 -8.76
C SER A 111 15.72 3.55 -8.99
N ARG A 112 15.41 2.57 -9.85
CA ARG A 112 14.02 2.16 -10.11
C ARG A 112 13.28 1.76 -8.85
N MET A 113 13.94 1.04 -7.94
CA MET A 113 13.34 0.63 -6.67
C MET A 113 13.03 1.84 -5.77
N ILE A 114 14.02 2.74 -5.61
CA ILE A 114 13.87 3.96 -4.81
C ILE A 114 12.82 4.88 -5.42
N ASP A 115 12.86 5.11 -6.74
CA ASP A 115 11.97 6.03 -7.42
C ASP A 115 10.50 5.62 -7.31
N VAL A 116 10.19 4.32 -7.45
CA VAL A 116 8.81 3.84 -7.34
C VAL A 116 8.36 3.70 -5.89
N MET A 117 9.20 3.09 -5.04
CA MET A 117 8.76 2.61 -3.73
C MET A 117 9.06 3.56 -2.57
N LEU A 118 9.82 4.62 -2.79
CA LEU A 118 10.07 5.67 -1.81
C LEU A 118 9.70 7.05 -2.36
N SER A 119 10.31 7.48 -3.47
CA SER A 119 9.99 8.77 -4.08
C SER A 119 8.54 8.83 -4.54
N GLY A 120 8.00 7.74 -5.13
CA GLY A 120 6.60 7.64 -5.52
C GLY A 120 5.63 7.75 -4.35
N VAL A 121 5.94 7.12 -3.21
CA VAL A 121 5.16 7.28 -1.97
C VAL A 121 5.15 8.74 -1.52
N PHE A 122 6.30 9.42 -1.58
CA PHE A 122 6.40 10.84 -1.27
C PHE A 122 5.57 11.68 -2.25
N HIS A 123 5.70 11.46 -3.57
CA HIS A 123 4.98 12.24 -4.59
C HIS A 123 3.46 12.17 -4.40
N VAL A 124 2.91 10.96 -4.26
CA VAL A 124 1.46 10.79 -4.06
C VAL A 124 1.00 11.43 -2.74
N THR A 125 1.74 11.18 -1.66
CA THR A 125 1.41 11.75 -0.34
C THR A 125 1.46 13.27 -0.36
N HIS A 126 2.50 13.88 -0.95
CA HIS A 126 2.67 15.33 -1.06
C HIS A 126 1.49 15.99 -1.80
N LEU A 127 0.94 15.33 -2.82
CA LEU A 127 -0.15 15.87 -3.62
C LEU A 127 -1.54 15.64 -2.99
N CYS A 128 -1.71 14.58 -2.20
CA CYS A 128 -2.97 14.28 -1.51
C CYS A 128 -3.12 15.01 -0.16
N ALA A 129 -2.02 15.15 0.59
CA ALA A 129 -2.05 15.71 1.95
C ALA A 129 -2.69 17.12 2.08
N PRO A 130 -2.50 18.07 1.14
CA PRO A 130 -3.14 19.38 1.25
C PRO A 130 -4.66 19.34 1.36
N TYR A 131 -5.33 18.45 0.65
CA TYR A 131 -6.78 18.26 0.75
C TYR A 131 -7.17 17.73 2.14
N MET A 132 -6.49 16.68 2.63
CA MET A 132 -6.72 16.11 3.96
C MET A 132 -6.53 17.16 5.07
N ARG A 133 -5.51 18.02 4.95
CA ARG A 133 -5.25 19.11 5.91
C ARG A 133 -6.37 20.14 5.97
N VAL A 134 -6.93 20.51 4.82
CA VAL A 134 -8.06 21.46 4.74
C VAL A 134 -9.31 20.90 5.41
N GLN A 135 -9.58 19.60 5.22
CA GLN A 135 -10.72 18.92 5.83
C GLN A 135 -10.53 18.59 7.31
N LYS A 136 -9.29 18.73 7.84
CA LYS A 136 -8.92 18.28 9.19
C LYS A 136 -9.19 16.80 9.42
N TRP A 137 -9.15 16.01 8.35
CA TRP A 137 -9.31 14.57 8.38
C TRP A 137 -8.56 13.91 7.21
N GLY A 138 -7.85 12.86 7.48
CA GLY A 138 -7.20 12.04 6.46
C GLY A 138 -6.56 10.80 7.07
N ARG A 139 -6.40 9.76 6.26
CA ARG A 139 -5.70 8.53 6.63
C ARG A 139 -4.71 8.14 5.56
N ILE A 140 -3.46 7.98 5.95
CA ILE A 140 -2.39 7.54 5.04
C ILE A 140 -1.82 6.23 5.58
N VAL A 141 -1.93 5.17 4.80
CA VAL A 141 -1.40 3.85 5.16
C VAL A 141 -0.34 3.44 4.14
N ASN A 142 0.90 3.35 4.60
CA ASN A 142 2.04 2.97 3.78
C ASN A 142 2.31 1.47 3.91
N ILE A 143 2.31 0.73 2.80
CA ILE A 143 2.74 -0.67 2.82
C ILE A 143 4.28 -0.72 2.82
N ALA A 144 4.82 -0.90 4.00
CA ALA A 144 6.24 -1.15 4.25
C ALA A 144 6.57 -2.65 4.01
N SER A 145 7.49 -3.18 4.77
CA SER A 145 7.86 -4.61 4.78
C SER A 145 8.69 -4.91 6.02
N ARG A 146 8.65 -6.16 6.49
CA ARG A 146 9.63 -6.64 7.46
C ARG A 146 11.07 -6.39 6.99
N SER A 147 11.34 -6.51 5.69
CA SER A 147 12.65 -6.22 5.12
C SER A 147 13.13 -4.78 5.34
N GLY A 148 12.22 -3.84 5.55
CA GLY A 148 12.54 -2.46 5.94
C GLY A 148 12.92 -2.32 7.41
N LEU A 149 12.56 -3.29 8.26
CA LEU A 149 12.90 -3.31 9.70
C LEU A 149 14.20 -4.07 9.95
N THR A 150 14.37 -5.25 9.34
CA THR A 150 15.46 -6.17 9.64
C THR A 150 16.51 -6.30 8.54
N GLY A 151 16.25 -5.76 7.36
CA GLY A 151 16.99 -6.06 6.15
C GLY A 151 16.71 -7.47 5.62
N THR A 152 17.03 -7.72 4.37
CA THR A 152 16.99 -9.06 3.75
C THR A 152 18.16 -9.19 2.78
N ALA A 153 18.92 -10.26 2.90
CA ALA A 153 20.03 -10.54 2.01
C ALA A 153 19.58 -10.54 0.54
N ARG A 154 20.40 -9.99 -0.34
CA ARG A 154 20.13 -9.80 -1.78
C ARG A 154 18.97 -8.84 -2.11
N GLN A 155 18.47 -8.08 -1.13
CA GLN A 155 17.38 -7.11 -1.30
C GLN A 155 17.77 -5.72 -0.76
N ALA A 156 19.01 -5.30 -0.92
CA ALA A 156 19.50 -4.03 -0.36
C ALA A 156 18.66 -2.83 -0.83
N HIS A 157 18.36 -2.74 -2.14
CA HIS A 157 17.52 -1.69 -2.73
C HIS A 157 16.09 -1.69 -2.17
N TYR A 158 15.48 -2.87 -2.03
CA TYR A 158 14.12 -3.02 -1.49
C TYR A 158 14.07 -2.70 0.00
N SER A 159 15.03 -3.24 0.78
CA SER A 159 15.13 -2.98 2.22
C SER A 159 15.36 -1.48 2.49
N ALA A 160 16.22 -0.82 1.73
CA ALA A 160 16.47 0.62 1.83
C ALA A 160 15.20 1.44 1.52
N ALA A 161 14.49 1.12 0.42
CA ALA A 161 13.24 1.79 0.08
C ALA A 161 12.18 1.63 1.17
N LYS A 162 11.99 0.41 1.70
CA LYS A 162 11.00 0.14 2.76
C LYS A 162 11.39 0.72 4.12
N ALA A 163 12.67 0.77 4.44
CA ALA A 163 13.18 1.51 5.61
C ALA A 163 12.93 3.02 5.47
N GLY A 164 13.16 3.58 4.28
CA GLY A 164 12.85 4.97 3.95
C GLY A 164 11.36 5.29 4.13
N VAL A 165 10.46 4.40 3.69
CA VAL A 165 9.00 4.54 3.89
C VAL A 165 8.65 4.56 5.39
N ILE A 166 9.30 3.74 6.21
CA ILE A 166 9.11 3.75 7.67
C ILE A 166 9.52 5.09 8.27
N GLY A 167 10.68 5.62 7.88
CA GLY A 167 11.15 6.94 8.32
C GLY A 167 10.20 8.05 7.89
N LEU A 168 9.77 8.04 6.61
CA LEU A 168 8.81 8.99 6.06
C LEU A 168 7.48 8.95 6.81
N THR A 169 6.95 7.76 7.12
CA THR A 169 5.73 7.58 7.90
C THR A 169 5.80 8.31 9.24
N ARG A 170 6.88 8.09 9.99
CA ARG A 170 7.07 8.71 11.32
C ARG A 170 7.22 10.23 11.27
N ALA A 171 7.88 10.74 10.25
CA ALA A 171 8.03 12.17 10.04
C ALA A 171 6.69 12.83 9.72
N LEU A 172 5.96 12.29 8.74
CA LEU A 172 4.67 12.81 8.30
C LEU A 172 3.58 12.69 9.40
N ALA A 173 3.61 11.64 10.20
CA ALA A 173 2.70 11.49 11.34
C ALA A 173 2.80 12.67 12.33
N LYS A 174 4.01 13.14 12.59
CA LYS A 174 4.26 14.31 13.46
C LYS A 174 3.83 15.62 12.80
N GLU A 175 4.13 15.76 11.50
CA GLU A 175 3.85 16.97 10.74
C GLU A 175 2.35 17.18 10.48
N LEU A 176 1.65 16.10 10.09
CA LEU A 176 0.26 16.14 9.66
C LEU A 176 -0.75 15.88 10.80
N GLY A 177 -0.29 15.31 11.91
CA GLY A 177 -1.12 15.00 13.07
C GLY A 177 -1.91 16.20 13.60
N PRO A 178 -1.33 17.41 13.75
CA PRO A 178 -2.07 18.61 14.15
C PRO A 178 -3.23 19.00 13.22
N ASP A 179 -3.21 18.51 11.99
CA ASP A 179 -4.26 18.72 10.99
C ASP A 179 -5.28 17.57 10.92
N GLY A 180 -5.26 16.62 11.88
CA GLY A 180 -6.20 15.49 11.93
C GLY A 180 -5.88 14.37 10.92
N VAL A 181 -4.70 14.40 10.30
CA VAL A 181 -4.26 13.39 9.34
C VAL A 181 -3.37 12.38 10.05
N LEU A 182 -3.79 11.11 10.07
CA LEU A 182 -3.05 10.01 10.68
C LEU A 182 -2.26 9.24 9.63
N VAL A 183 -0.97 9.04 9.88
CA VAL A 183 -0.05 8.38 8.96
C VAL A 183 0.58 7.18 9.63
N ASN A 184 0.33 5.97 9.09
CA ASN A 184 0.86 4.73 9.65
C ASN A 184 1.46 3.85 8.55
N ALA A 185 2.27 2.88 8.94
CA ALA A 185 2.80 1.85 8.05
C ALA A 185 2.33 0.46 8.48
N VAL A 186 2.12 -0.41 7.52
CA VAL A 186 1.95 -1.84 7.72
C VAL A 186 3.16 -2.55 7.14
N ALA A 187 3.81 -3.39 7.92
CA ALA A 187 5.01 -4.13 7.55
C ALA A 187 4.71 -5.65 7.51
N PRO A 188 4.20 -6.16 6.38
CA PRO A 188 3.96 -7.59 6.25
C PRO A 188 5.26 -8.39 6.17
N THR A 189 5.19 -9.66 6.55
CA THR A 189 6.12 -10.70 6.11
C THR A 189 5.73 -11.19 4.71
N THR A 190 6.10 -12.40 4.34
CA THR A 190 5.65 -12.99 3.07
C THR A 190 4.13 -13.12 3.05
N ILE A 191 3.52 -12.63 1.97
CA ILE A 191 2.07 -12.73 1.71
C ILE A 191 1.87 -13.71 0.56
N LEU A 192 1.07 -14.74 0.78
CA LEU A 192 0.72 -15.72 -0.24
C LEU A 192 -0.32 -15.14 -1.20
N THR A 193 0.13 -14.29 -2.12
CA THR A 193 -0.70 -13.77 -3.21
C THR A 193 -1.05 -14.87 -4.22
N PRO A 194 -2.09 -14.72 -5.06
CA PRO A 194 -2.39 -15.69 -6.11
C PRO A 194 -1.18 -16.02 -6.99
N ALA A 195 -0.47 -15.02 -7.49
CA ALA A 195 0.73 -15.21 -8.30
C ALA A 195 1.85 -15.98 -7.56
N MET A 196 2.04 -15.72 -6.27
CA MET A 196 3.01 -16.45 -5.46
C MET A 196 2.56 -17.89 -5.21
N ARG A 197 1.27 -18.12 -5.04
CA ARG A 197 0.71 -19.48 -4.87
C ARG A 197 0.94 -20.34 -6.10
N GLU A 198 0.84 -19.77 -7.30
CA GLU A 198 1.08 -20.47 -8.57
C GLU A 198 2.56 -20.81 -8.80
N THR A 199 3.47 -19.97 -8.29
CA THR A 199 4.92 -20.14 -8.53
C THR A 199 5.64 -20.90 -7.42
N MET A 200 5.08 -21.00 -6.21
CA MET A 200 5.69 -21.65 -5.06
C MET A 200 5.21 -23.10 -4.93
N THR A 201 6.14 -24.07 -4.86
CA THR A 201 5.76 -25.48 -4.67
C THR A 201 5.09 -25.70 -3.31
N THR A 202 4.26 -26.75 -3.21
CA THR A 202 3.55 -27.10 -1.97
C THR A 202 4.53 -27.32 -0.81
N GLU A 203 5.65 -28.03 -1.06
CA GLU A 203 6.67 -28.30 -0.04
C GLU A 203 7.37 -27.02 0.44
N ALA A 204 7.54 -26.02 -0.46
CA ALA A 204 8.08 -24.72 -0.08
C ALA A 204 7.09 -23.92 0.76
N GLN A 205 5.79 -23.97 0.43
CA GLN A 205 4.72 -23.34 1.22
C GLN A 205 4.64 -23.98 2.62
N GLU A 206 4.69 -25.30 2.73
CA GLU A 206 4.66 -26.02 4.01
C GLU A 206 5.89 -25.70 4.88
N ARG A 207 7.10 -25.68 4.29
CA ARG A 207 8.32 -25.30 5.03
C ARG A 207 8.22 -23.87 5.56
N MET A 208 7.73 -22.96 4.74
CA MET A 208 7.55 -21.57 5.17
C MET A 208 6.49 -21.46 6.26
N ALA A 209 5.35 -22.13 6.13
CA ALA A 209 4.30 -22.14 7.14
C ALA A 209 4.80 -22.64 8.50
N LYS A 210 5.62 -23.70 8.52
CA LYS A 210 6.24 -24.24 9.74
C LYS A 210 7.21 -23.27 10.42
N SER A 211 7.80 -22.32 9.67
CA SER A 211 8.68 -21.28 10.24
C SER A 211 7.94 -20.08 10.84
N ILE A 212 6.62 -20.00 10.64
CA ILE A 212 5.79 -18.92 11.16
C ILE A 212 5.04 -19.44 12.40
N PRO A 213 5.15 -18.78 13.57
CA PRO A 213 4.50 -19.27 14.82
C PRO A 213 2.99 -19.50 14.71
N VAL A 214 2.27 -18.69 13.91
CA VAL A 214 0.82 -18.91 13.63
C VAL A 214 0.56 -20.16 12.77
N GLY A 215 1.60 -20.81 12.22
CA GLY A 215 1.50 -22.07 11.47
C GLY A 215 1.05 -21.95 10.01
N ARG A 216 0.92 -20.73 9.47
CA ARG A 216 0.58 -20.50 8.06
C ARG A 216 1.22 -19.24 7.51
N ILE A 217 1.32 -19.16 6.19
CA ILE A 217 1.72 -17.93 5.49
C ILE A 217 0.55 -16.94 5.54
N ALA A 218 0.85 -15.63 5.69
CA ALA A 218 -0.15 -14.59 5.65
C ALA A 218 -0.84 -14.51 4.28
N THR A 219 -2.12 -14.23 4.27
CA THR A 219 -2.90 -13.95 3.06
C THR A 219 -3.04 -12.43 2.85
N PRO A 220 -3.41 -11.97 1.65
CA PRO A 220 -3.76 -10.56 1.44
C PRO A 220 -4.85 -10.05 2.40
N ASP A 221 -5.83 -10.90 2.78
CA ASP A 221 -6.89 -10.56 3.74
C ASP A 221 -6.36 -10.27 5.15
N ASP A 222 -5.34 -11.01 5.63
CA ASP A 222 -4.71 -10.72 6.93
C ASP A 222 -4.13 -9.31 6.98
N VAL A 223 -3.60 -8.82 5.86
CA VAL A 223 -3.03 -7.46 5.75
C VAL A 223 -4.14 -6.42 5.56
N SER A 224 -5.14 -6.72 4.72
CA SER A 224 -6.21 -5.79 4.39
C SER A 224 -7.03 -5.37 5.61
N ARG A 225 -7.26 -6.28 6.57
CA ARG A 225 -7.96 -5.98 7.83
C ARG A 225 -7.25 -4.92 8.67
N VAL A 226 -5.92 -4.99 8.74
CA VAL A 226 -5.12 -3.99 9.46
C VAL A 226 -5.14 -2.66 8.72
N VAL A 227 -5.02 -2.69 7.38
CA VAL A 227 -5.07 -1.48 6.55
C VAL A 227 -6.44 -0.81 6.63
N LEU A 228 -7.53 -1.59 6.60
CA LEU A 228 -8.90 -1.08 6.80
C LEU A 228 -9.04 -0.36 8.14
N PHE A 229 -8.60 -0.96 9.24
CA PHE A 229 -8.63 -0.31 10.55
C PHE A 229 -7.88 1.01 10.51
N LEU A 230 -6.64 1.02 10.04
CA LEU A 230 -5.81 2.22 10.00
C LEU A 230 -6.35 3.30 9.05
N GLY A 231 -7.04 2.90 7.98
CA GLY A 231 -7.65 3.78 6.99
C GLY A 231 -9.07 4.25 7.34
N SER A 232 -9.66 3.75 8.43
CA SER A 232 -11.05 4.03 8.81
C SER A 232 -11.18 5.14 9.86
N GLY A 233 -12.42 5.58 10.11
CA GLY A 233 -12.77 6.47 11.21
C GLY A 233 -12.52 5.87 12.60
N TRP A 234 -12.43 4.54 12.70
CA TRP A 234 -12.10 3.85 13.96
C TRP A 234 -10.69 4.09 14.45
N ASN A 235 -9.77 4.40 13.55
CA ASN A 235 -8.45 4.86 13.95
C ASN A 235 -8.52 6.35 14.32
N THR A 236 -8.57 6.62 15.61
CA THR A 236 -8.62 7.99 16.15
C THR A 236 -7.30 8.43 16.79
N PHE A 237 -6.36 7.48 17.07
CA PHE A 237 -5.18 7.82 17.86
C PHE A 237 -3.90 7.03 17.49
N VAL A 238 -4.00 6.00 16.64
CA VAL A 238 -2.81 5.30 16.12
C VAL A 238 -2.19 6.15 15.02
N ASN A 239 -0.98 6.71 15.29
CA ASN A 239 -0.30 7.64 14.40
C ASN A 239 1.23 7.48 14.50
N GLY A 240 1.91 7.31 13.37
CA GLY A 240 3.36 7.11 13.29
C GLY A 240 3.82 5.68 13.56
N GLU A 241 2.87 4.74 13.69
CA GLU A 241 3.16 3.35 14.02
C GLU A 241 3.52 2.52 12.79
N VAL A 242 4.32 1.48 13.05
CA VAL A 242 4.67 0.45 12.06
C VAL A 242 4.13 -0.89 12.54
N ILE A 243 2.96 -1.27 12.04
CA ILE A 243 2.28 -2.49 12.48
C ILE A 243 2.80 -3.67 11.65
N THR A 244 3.45 -4.62 12.30
CA THR A 244 3.92 -5.84 11.66
C THR A 244 2.79 -6.86 11.55
N VAL A 245 2.53 -7.32 10.32
CA VAL A 245 1.63 -8.46 10.04
C VAL A 245 2.50 -9.67 9.74
N GLY A 246 3.00 -10.31 10.80
CA GLY A 246 4.08 -11.30 10.70
C GLY A 246 3.79 -12.66 11.32
N GLY A 247 2.63 -12.89 11.93
CA GLY A 247 2.27 -14.17 12.52
C GLY A 247 3.23 -14.65 13.63
N GLY A 248 3.88 -13.72 14.35
CA GLY A 248 4.84 -14.03 15.40
C GLY A 248 6.30 -14.17 14.93
N VAL A 249 6.58 -13.97 13.64
CA VAL A 249 7.97 -13.88 13.16
C VAL A 249 8.60 -12.61 13.73
N GLN A 250 9.70 -12.74 14.46
CA GLN A 250 10.42 -11.62 15.08
C GLN A 250 10.93 -10.61 14.03
N THR A 251 10.87 -9.35 14.37
CA THR A 251 11.36 -8.18 13.62
C THR A 251 12.54 -7.56 14.33
#